data_23a0153d017abbfedee0053716e25642
#
_entry.id   23a0153d017abbfedee0053716e25642
#
_cell.length_a   1.000
_cell.length_b   1.000
_cell.length_c   1.000
_cell.angle_alpha   90.00
_cell.angle_beta   90.00
_cell.angle_gamma   90.00
#
_symmetry.space_group_name_H-M   'P 1'
#
loop_
_entity.id
_entity.type
_entity.pdbx_description
1 polymer ?
#
loop_
_entity_poly.entity_id
_entity_poly.type
_entity_poly.pdbx_seq_one_letter_code
_entity_poly.pdbx_strand_id
1 'polypeptide(L)' 'MSRYSEQFKRDAVTLYENNEDLSLNAASAELGINRASLHSWV' A
#
# COMPACT_ATOMS: atom_id res chain seq x y z
N MET A 1 10.73 2.81 -15.69
CA MET A 1 11.05 3.28 -14.35
C MET A 1 9.85 3.17 -13.43
N SER A 2 10.08 2.72 -12.20
CA SER A 2 9.02 2.53 -11.24
C SER A 2 8.47 3.88 -10.75
N ARG A 3 7.15 3.96 -10.61
CA ARG A 3 6.49 5.16 -10.12
C ARG A 3 6.78 5.40 -8.66
N TYR A 4 6.99 4.32 -7.93
CA TYR A 4 7.21 4.36 -6.49
C TYR A 4 8.51 3.65 -6.18
N SER A 5 9.21 4.13 -5.15
CA SER A 5 10.46 3.51 -4.73
C SER A 5 10.19 2.16 -4.07
N GLU A 6 11.22 1.34 -4.00
CA GLU A 6 11.12 0.05 -3.31
C GLU A 6 10.77 0.26 -1.84
N GLN A 7 11.38 1.27 -1.23
CA GLN A 7 11.11 1.58 0.17
C GLN A 7 9.65 1.95 0.38
N PHE A 8 9.10 2.76 -0.53
CA PHE A 8 7.71 3.16 -0.42
C PHE A 8 6.78 1.95 -0.51
N LYS A 9 7.06 1.05 -1.44
CA LYS A 9 6.25 -0.16 -1.61
C LYS A 9 6.27 -1.01 -0.35
N ARG A 10 7.45 -1.20 0.23
CA ARG A 10 7.60 -1.99 1.45
C ARG A 10 6.85 -1.34 2.61
N ASP A 11 6.97 -0.04 2.73
CA ASP A 11 6.28 0.70 3.79
C ASP A 11 4.77 0.57 3.64
N ALA A 12 4.30 0.64 2.41
CA ALA A 12 2.87 0.52 2.13
C ALA A 12 2.34 -0.86 2.53
N VAL A 13 3.05 -1.91 2.13
CA VAL A 13 2.66 -3.28 2.47
C VAL A 13 2.71 -3.50 3.98
N THR A 14 3.75 -2.97 4.63
CA THR A 14 3.90 -3.09 6.07
C THR A 14 2.74 -2.43 6.80
N LEU A 15 2.36 -1.24 6.34
CA LEU A 15 1.22 -0.53 6.93
C LEU A 15 -0.04 -1.37 6.84
N TYR A 16 -0.30 -1.92 5.67
CA TYR A 16 -1.48 -2.73 5.44
C TYR A 16 -1.46 -4.00 6.30
N GLU A 17 -0.32 -4.67 6.38
CA GLU A 17 -0.21 -5.94 7.11
C GLU A 17 -0.28 -5.75 8.61
N ASN A 18 0.21 -4.63 9.11
CA ASN A 18 0.25 -4.38 10.56
C ASN A 18 -1.05 -3.79 11.09
N ASN A 19 -1.95 -3.38 10.23
CA ASN A 19 -3.23 -2.79 10.64
C ASN A 19 -4.37 -3.67 10.17
N GLU A 20 -4.73 -4.63 10.99
CA GLU A 20 -5.80 -5.59 10.66
C GLU A 20 -7.13 -4.90 10.37
N ASP A 21 -7.35 -3.74 10.98
CA ASP A 21 -8.58 -3.00 10.80
C ASP A 21 -8.65 -2.27 9.47
N LEU A 22 -7.51 -2.10 8.79
CA LEU A 22 -7.47 -1.42 7.52
C LEU A 22 -7.76 -2.37 6.38
N SER A 23 -8.80 -2.07 5.62
CA SER A 23 -9.03 -2.78 4.37
C SER A 23 -8.02 -2.30 3.33
N LEU A 24 -7.90 -3.05 2.25
CA LEU A 24 -7.03 -2.66 1.15
C LEU A 24 -7.40 -1.29 0.63
N ASN A 25 -8.69 -1.03 0.51
CA ASN A 25 -9.20 0.25 0.04
C ASN A 25 -8.81 1.39 0.99
N ALA A 26 -8.99 1.16 2.30
CA ALA A 26 -8.65 2.17 3.30
C ALA A 26 -7.14 2.42 3.34
N ALA A 27 -6.34 1.39 3.26
CA ALA A 27 -4.89 1.52 3.29
C ALA A 27 -4.39 2.31 2.08
N SER A 28 -4.91 2.03 0.90
CA SER A 28 -4.50 2.75 -0.30
C SER A 28 -4.91 4.21 -0.22
N ALA A 29 -6.08 4.50 0.35
CA ALA A 29 -6.53 5.87 0.53
C ALA A 29 -5.63 6.62 1.50
N GLU A 30 -5.22 5.96 2.58
CA GLU A 30 -4.30 6.53 3.56
C GLU A 30 -2.98 6.92 2.91
N LEU A 31 -2.50 6.07 2.01
CA LEU A 31 -1.22 6.29 1.35
C LEU A 31 -1.31 7.20 0.14
N GLY A 32 -2.54 7.51 -0.28
CA GLY A 32 -2.75 8.35 -1.46
C GLY A 32 -2.40 7.65 -2.76
N ILE A 33 -2.56 6.34 -2.80
CA ILE A 33 -2.24 5.55 -3.98
C ILE A 33 -3.47 4.83 -4.49
N ASN A 34 -3.36 4.28 -5.71
CA ASN A 34 -4.42 3.49 -6.29
C ASN A 34 -4.51 2.15 -5.58
N ARG A 35 -5.73 1.69 -5.30
CA ARG A 35 -5.95 0.41 -4.66
C ARG A 35 -5.32 -0.74 -5.44
N ALA A 36 -5.40 -0.67 -6.77
CA ALA A 36 -4.84 -1.72 -7.62
C ALA A 36 -3.33 -1.81 -7.46
N SER A 37 -2.66 -0.68 -7.26
CA SER A 37 -1.22 -0.67 -7.04
C SER A 37 -0.88 -1.38 -5.74
N LEU A 38 -1.57 -1.07 -4.67
CA LEU A 38 -1.32 -1.72 -3.39
C LEU A 38 -1.63 -3.21 -3.46
N HIS A 39 -2.71 -3.58 -4.10
CA HIS A 39 -3.09 -4.98 -4.28
C HIS A 39 -2.00 -5.76 -5.01
N SER A 40 -1.37 -5.13 -5.99
CA SER A 40 -0.30 -5.75 -6.75
C SER A 40 0.93 -6.03 -5.88
N TRP A 41 1.14 -5.23 -4.85
CA TRP A 41 2.33 -5.35 -3.99
C TRP A 41 2.15 -6.36 -2.85
N VAL A 42 0.95 -6.62 -2.44
CA VAL A 42 0.69 -7.53 -1.31
C VAL A 42 0.50 -8.98 -1.73
#